data_4a90bd06e7ac7b9179a515c6be2266ba
#
_entry.id   4a90bd06e7ac7b9179a515c6be2266ba
#
_cell.length_a   1.000
_cell.length_b   1.000
_cell.length_c   1.000
_cell.angle_alpha   90.00
_cell.angle_beta   90.00
_cell.angle_gamma   90.00
#
_symmetry.space_group_name_H-M   'P 1'
#
loop_
_entity.id
_entity.type
_entity.pdbx_description
1 polymer ?
#
loop_
_entity_poly.entity_id
_entity_poly.type
_entity_poly.pdbx_seq_one_letter_code
_entity_poly.pdbx_strand_id
1 'polypeptide(L)'
;MQKIGTINICGIPYTVVYYKDKFKEINMALRERNDKYKVDDEKPEKLNVDGYCDYNTKEIHIYNDDNTSEYYFEQTLLHEISHAFLYEIGYAHHDDEEFIDKLSKWVPQIYDIFCEGMEVITHAKNSKRSQSKKAN
;
A
#
# COMPACT_ATOMS: atom_id res chain seq x y z
N MET A 1 -15.02 -12.45 2.56
CA MET A 1 -13.81 -12.32 1.71
C MET A 1 -14.25 -12.09 0.28
N GLN A 2 -13.73 -11.07 -0.37
CA GLN A 2 -14.03 -10.74 -1.76
C GLN A 2 -12.75 -10.31 -2.50
N LYS A 3 -12.44 -10.94 -3.63
CA LYS A 3 -11.39 -10.45 -4.54
C LYS A 3 -12.00 -9.28 -5.33
N ILE A 4 -11.41 -8.08 -5.18
CA ILE A 4 -12.01 -6.84 -5.74
C ILE A 4 -11.26 -6.30 -6.95
N GLY A 5 -10.06 -6.75 -7.21
CA GLY A 5 -9.29 -6.30 -8.36
C GLY A 5 -7.81 -6.64 -8.25
N THR A 6 -7.04 -6.14 -9.20
CA THR A 6 -5.58 -6.28 -9.22
C THR A 6 -4.91 -4.92 -9.34
N ILE A 7 -3.78 -4.76 -8.67
CA ILE A 7 -2.87 -3.64 -8.83
C ILE A 7 -1.53 -4.14 -9.38
N ASN A 8 -0.88 -3.34 -10.19
CA ASN A 8 0.44 -3.70 -10.74
C ASN A 8 1.53 -3.11 -9.85
N ILE A 9 2.38 -3.98 -9.29
CA ILE A 9 3.51 -3.57 -8.44
C ILE A 9 4.79 -4.05 -9.12
N CYS A 10 5.58 -3.11 -9.62
CA CYS A 10 6.83 -3.40 -10.36
C CYS A 10 6.65 -4.38 -11.54
N GLY A 11 5.52 -4.34 -12.24
CA GLY A 11 5.21 -5.24 -13.34
C GLY A 11 4.54 -6.55 -12.92
N ILE A 12 4.38 -6.79 -11.62
CA ILE A 12 3.75 -7.99 -11.06
C ILE A 12 2.31 -7.67 -10.62
N PRO A 13 1.29 -8.42 -11.11
CA PRO A 13 -0.08 -8.23 -10.67
C PRO A 13 -0.30 -8.81 -9.27
N TYR A 14 -0.76 -7.97 -8.35
CA TYR A 14 -1.21 -8.34 -7.01
C TYR A 14 -2.73 -8.26 -6.94
N THR A 15 -3.38 -9.31 -6.48
CA THR A 15 -4.83 -9.35 -6.25
C THR A 15 -5.15 -8.72 -4.90
N VAL A 16 -6.08 -7.76 -4.88
CA VAL A 16 -6.59 -7.19 -3.62
C VAL A 16 -7.77 -8.02 -3.13
N VAL A 17 -7.64 -8.52 -1.91
CA VAL A 17 -8.64 -9.33 -1.21
C VAL A 17 -9.21 -8.51 -0.05
N TYR A 18 -10.50 -8.26 -0.08
CA TYR A 18 -11.18 -7.37 0.84
C TYR A 18 -12.10 -8.11 1.82
N TYR A 19 -12.05 -7.74 3.09
CA TYR A 19 -12.80 -8.33 4.20
C TYR A 19 -13.64 -7.26 4.88
N LYS A 20 -14.80 -6.93 4.31
CA LYS A 20 -15.71 -5.98 4.95
C LYS A 20 -16.37 -6.61 6.19
N ASP A 21 -16.27 -5.94 7.34
CA ASP A 21 -16.84 -6.35 8.64
C ASP A 21 -16.45 -7.79 9.07
N LYS A 22 -15.31 -8.29 8.59
CA LYS A 22 -14.91 -9.70 8.75
C LYS A 22 -13.52 -9.85 9.34
N PHE A 23 -13.25 -9.13 10.42
CA PHE A 23 -11.96 -9.14 11.10
C PHE A 23 -11.46 -10.54 11.47
N LYS A 24 -12.35 -11.42 11.91
CA LYS A 24 -11.98 -12.81 12.22
C LYS A 24 -11.55 -13.58 10.98
N GLU A 25 -12.19 -13.35 9.82
CA GLU A 25 -11.86 -14.08 8.59
C GLU A 25 -10.46 -13.73 8.07
N ILE A 26 -10.05 -12.45 8.09
CA ILE A 26 -8.69 -12.07 7.66
C ILE A 26 -7.63 -12.70 8.57
N ASN A 27 -7.85 -12.71 9.88
CA ASN A 27 -6.90 -13.30 10.83
C ASN A 27 -6.85 -14.82 10.73
N MET A 28 -7.97 -15.49 10.42
CA MET A 28 -7.97 -16.92 10.11
C MET A 28 -7.19 -17.22 8.82
N ALA A 29 -7.41 -16.45 7.77
CA ALA A 29 -6.69 -16.60 6.51
C ALA A 29 -5.17 -16.44 6.68
N LEU A 30 -4.74 -15.46 7.50
CA LEU A 30 -3.32 -15.30 7.82
C LEU A 30 -2.75 -16.51 8.57
N ARG A 31 -3.47 -17.07 9.54
CA ARG A 31 -3.05 -18.29 10.25
C ARG A 31 -2.90 -19.46 9.29
N GLU A 32 -3.90 -19.72 8.45
CA GLU A 32 -3.85 -20.77 7.43
C GLU A 32 -2.66 -20.62 6.49
N ARG A 33 -2.37 -19.38 6.08
CA ARG A 33 -1.19 -19.06 5.27
C ARG A 33 0.10 -19.37 6.01
N ASN A 34 0.25 -18.94 7.27
CA ASN A 34 1.44 -19.17 8.08
C ASN A 34 1.66 -20.67 8.32
N ASP A 35 0.62 -21.42 8.65
CA ASP A 35 0.69 -22.87 8.79
C ASP A 35 1.13 -23.55 7.49
N LYS A 36 0.58 -23.13 6.36
CA LYS A 36 0.92 -23.67 5.04
C LYS A 36 2.39 -23.48 4.67
N TYR A 37 2.95 -22.32 4.96
CA TYR A 37 4.34 -21.98 4.62
C TYR A 37 5.32 -22.21 5.76
N LYS A 38 4.86 -22.78 6.88
CA LYS A 38 5.67 -23.03 8.09
C LYS A 38 6.44 -21.79 8.54
N VAL A 39 5.75 -20.66 8.52
CA VAL A 39 6.27 -19.41 9.08
C VAL A 39 6.24 -19.57 10.60
N ASP A 40 7.42 -19.59 11.23
CA ASP A 40 7.56 -19.60 12.68
C ASP A 40 7.11 -18.26 13.24
N ASP A 41 5.82 -18.13 13.52
CA ASP A 41 5.28 -17.03 14.31
C ASP A 41 5.56 -17.34 15.78
N GLU A 42 6.47 -16.59 16.39
CA GLU A 42 6.79 -16.72 17.81
C GLU A 42 5.58 -16.55 18.74
N LYS A 43 4.43 -16.03 18.23
CA LYS A 43 3.20 -15.79 19.00
C LYS A 43 1.92 -15.94 18.15
N PRO A 44 1.50 -17.16 17.82
CA PRO A 44 0.27 -17.39 17.03
C PRO A 44 -1.01 -16.86 17.73
N GLU A 45 -0.96 -16.52 19.01
CA GLU A 45 -2.11 -16.02 19.77
C GLU A 45 -2.42 -14.51 19.56
N LYS A 46 -1.54 -13.76 18.90
CA LYS A 46 -1.66 -12.30 18.73
C LYS A 46 -1.79 -11.81 17.30
N LEU A 47 -2.23 -12.64 16.37
CA LEU A 47 -2.55 -12.17 15.04
C LEU A 47 -3.83 -11.31 15.08
N ASN A 48 -3.62 -10.01 15.24
CA ASN A 48 -4.65 -8.97 15.22
C ASN A 48 -4.22 -7.97 14.14
N VAL A 49 -4.37 -8.39 12.88
CA VAL A 49 -3.96 -7.57 11.74
C VAL A 49 -5.17 -7.04 10.99
N ASP A 50 -5.06 -5.83 10.50
CA ASP A 50 -6.03 -5.19 9.60
C ASP A 50 -5.63 -5.38 8.12
N GLY A 51 -4.42 -5.84 7.86
CA GLY A 51 -3.92 -6.19 6.54
C GLY A 51 -2.75 -7.16 6.61
N TYR A 52 -2.44 -7.78 5.49
CA TYR A 52 -1.18 -8.48 5.26
C TYR A 52 -0.92 -8.68 3.77
N CYS A 53 0.38 -8.77 3.42
CA CYS A 53 0.83 -9.09 2.08
C CYS A 53 1.25 -10.56 2.00
N ASP A 54 0.72 -11.30 1.03
CA ASP A 54 1.19 -12.65 0.71
C ASP A 54 2.03 -12.63 -0.57
N TYR A 55 3.34 -12.71 -0.40
CA TYR A 55 4.30 -12.68 -1.50
C TYR A 55 4.24 -13.95 -2.38
N ASN A 56 3.77 -15.07 -1.83
CA ASN A 56 3.71 -16.34 -2.55
C ASN A 56 2.53 -16.39 -3.52
N THR A 57 1.36 -15.90 -3.08
CA THR A 57 0.14 -15.87 -3.90
C THR A 57 -0.02 -14.56 -4.66
N LYS A 58 0.82 -13.55 -4.37
CA LYS A 58 0.70 -12.18 -4.90
C LYS A 58 -0.67 -11.59 -4.55
N GLU A 59 -0.99 -11.61 -3.27
CA GLU A 59 -2.24 -11.10 -2.74
C GLU A 59 -1.98 -10.07 -1.63
N ILE A 60 -2.78 -8.99 -1.65
CA ILE A 60 -2.86 -8.01 -0.56
C ILE A 60 -4.23 -8.18 0.09
N HIS A 61 -4.23 -8.55 1.35
CA HIS A 61 -5.42 -8.76 2.15
C HIS A 61 -5.66 -7.55 3.03
N ILE A 62 -6.86 -6.98 2.97
CA ILE A 62 -7.24 -5.76 3.71
C ILE A 62 -8.59 -5.96 4.38
N TYR A 63 -8.64 -5.61 5.66
CA TYR A 63 -9.87 -5.51 6.43
C TYR A 63 -10.32 -4.05 6.52
N ASN A 64 -11.63 -3.84 6.48
CA ASN A 64 -12.27 -2.58 6.81
C ASN A 64 -13.68 -2.83 7.36
N ASP A 65 -14.14 -1.96 8.22
CA ASP A 65 -15.52 -1.92 8.69
C ASP A 65 -16.12 -0.50 8.55
N ASP A 66 -17.42 -0.39 8.80
CA ASP A 66 -18.12 0.89 8.67
C ASP A 66 -17.71 1.93 9.75
N ASN A 67 -16.93 1.52 10.78
CA ASN A 67 -16.41 2.38 11.83
C ASN A 67 -14.96 2.81 11.57
N THR A 68 -14.28 2.17 10.63
CA THR A 68 -12.90 2.51 10.28
C THR A 68 -12.88 3.81 9.48
N SER A 69 -12.06 4.77 9.91
CA SER A 69 -11.89 6.01 9.15
C SER A 69 -11.24 5.73 7.79
N GLU A 70 -11.63 6.49 6.77
CA GLU A 70 -11.03 6.40 5.42
C GLU A 70 -9.50 6.56 5.49
N TYR A 71 -9.01 7.53 6.27
CA TYR A 71 -7.57 7.73 6.48
C TYR A 71 -6.86 6.48 7.02
N TYR A 72 -7.45 5.82 8.02
CA TYR A 72 -6.84 4.61 8.59
C TYR A 72 -6.81 3.46 7.58
N PHE A 73 -7.89 3.29 6.82
CA PHE A 73 -7.96 2.30 5.75
C PHE A 73 -6.91 2.55 4.66
N GLU A 74 -6.76 3.80 4.21
CA GLU A 74 -5.73 4.19 3.24
C GLU A 74 -4.31 3.91 3.75
N GLN A 75 -4.04 4.21 5.02
CA GLN A 75 -2.74 3.93 5.64
C GLN A 75 -2.46 2.42 5.69
N THR A 76 -3.45 1.60 6.05
CA THR A 76 -3.32 0.14 6.06
C THR A 76 -3.03 -0.39 4.65
N LEU A 77 -3.78 0.05 3.65
CA LEU A 77 -3.56 -0.35 2.26
C LEU A 77 -2.15 0.04 1.78
N LEU A 78 -1.72 1.26 2.06
CA LEU A 78 -0.40 1.74 1.66
C LEU A 78 0.73 0.99 2.38
N HIS A 79 0.52 0.61 3.64
CA HIS A 79 1.43 -0.24 4.40
C HIS A 79 1.65 -1.58 3.67
N GLU A 80 0.59 -2.28 3.29
CA GLU A 80 0.68 -3.57 2.61
C GLU A 80 1.25 -3.45 1.17
N ILE A 81 0.92 -2.38 0.46
CA ILE A 81 1.54 -2.07 -0.83
C ILE A 81 3.05 -1.83 -0.67
N SER A 82 3.48 -1.19 0.40
CA SER A 82 4.89 -0.93 0.67
C SER A 82 5.68 -2.22 0.90
N HIS A 83 5.12 -3.17 1.64
CA HIS A 83 5.68 -4.51 1.77
C HIS A 83 5.87 -5.18 0.41
N ALA A 84 4.81 -5.22 -0.40
CA ALA A 84 4.86 -5.83 -1.73
C ALA A 84 5.89 -5.15 -2.65
N PHE A 85 5.91 -3.81 -2.68
CA PHE A 85 6.85 -3.03 -3.48
C PHE A 85 8.30 -3.33 -3.11
N LEU A 86 8.64 -3.27 -1.83
CA LEU A 86 10.00 -3.53 -1.34
C LEU A 86 10.43 -4.97 -1.59
N TYR A 87 9.51 -5.92 -1.47
CA TYR A 87 9.77 -7.31 -1.82
C TYR A 87 10.10 -7.47 -3.32
N GLU A 88 9.31 -6.89 -4.22
CA GLU A 88 9.51 -7.03 -5.67
C GLU A 88 10.77 -6.35 -6.19
N ILE A 89 11.23 -5.27 -5.55
CA ILE A 89 12.54 -4.65 -5.87
C ILE A 89 13.72 -5.36 -5.20
N GLY A 90 13.48 -6.42 -4.42
CA GLY A 90 14.53 -7.21 -3.77
C GLY A 90 15.16 -6.53 -2.55
N TYR A 91 14.43 -5.63 -1.87
CA TYR A 91 14.93 -4.98 -0.67
C TYR A 91 14.95 -5.96 0.52
N ALA A 92 16.12 -6.14 1.13
CA ALA A 92 16.33 -7.18 2.15
C ALA A 92 15.48 -6.99 3.43
N HIS A 93 15.06 -5.76 3.72
CA HIS A 93 14.27 -5.43 4.91
C HIS A 93 12.80 -5.12 4.57
N HIS A 94 12.24 -5.81 3.58
CA HIS A 94 10.83 -5.65 3.17
C HIS A 94 9.83 -6.02 4.27
N ASP A 95 10.25 -6.74 5.32
CA ASP A 95 9.45 -7.10 6.50
C ASP A 95 9.76 -6.25 7.74
N ASP A 96 10.55 -5.16 7.61
CA ASP A 96 10.82 -4.23 8.71
C ASP A 96 9.60 -3.32 8.94
N GLU A 97 8.77 -3.70 9.91
CA GLU A 97 7.52 -3.01 10.25
C GLU A 97 7.71 -1.54 10.61
N GLU A 98 8.80 -1.21 11.35
CA GLU A 98 9.07 0.18 11.72
C GLU A 98 9.39 1.04 10.49
N PHE A 99 10.16 0.49 9.54
CA PHE A 99 10.49 1.17 8.29
C PHE A 99 9.25 1.30 7.39
N ILE A 100 8.45 0.24 7.26
CA ILE A 100 7.22 0.24 6.47
C ILE A 100 6.21 1.24 7.00
N ASP A 101 6.01 1.31 8.31
CA ASP A 101 5.15 2.30 8.95
C ASP A 101 5.56 3.74 8.64
N LYS A 102 6.86 4.02 8.66
CA LYS A 102 7.39 5.34 8.29
C LYS A 102 7.18 5.62 6.80
N LEU A 103 7.51 4.66 5.95
CA LEU A 103 7.37 4.78 4.49
C LEU A 103 5.93 5.07 4.08
N SER A 104 4.97 4.32 4.62
CA SER A 104 3.55 4.48 4.32
C SER A 104 2.98 5.85 4.73
N LYS A 105 3.59 6.50 5.74
CA LYS A 105 3.24 7.86 6.17
C LYS A 105 3.92 8.95 5.33
N TRP A 106 5.17 8.70 4.90
CA TRP A 106 5.95 9.71 4.18
C TRP A 106 5.64 9.79 2.69
N VAL A 107 5.35 8.65 2.04
CA VAL A 107 5.11 8.59 0.60
C VAL A 107 3.98 9.53 0.15
N PRO A 108 2.80 9.57 0.80
CA PRO A 108 1.77 10.52 0.42
C PRO A 108 2.22 11.97 0.52
N GLN A 109 2.96 12.33 1.57
CA GLN A 109 3.46 13.70 1.77
C GLN A 109 4.48 14.09 0.71
N ILE A 110 5.38 13.17 0.35
CA ILE A 110 6.37 13.39 -0.71
C ILE A 110 5.65 13.55 -2.05
N TYR A 111 4.62 12.74 -2.31
CA TYR A 111 3.83 12.82 -3.53
C TYR A 111 3.08 14.16 -3.65
N ASP A 112 2.47 14.64 -2.57
CA ASP A 112 1.79 15.95 -2.54
C ASP A 112 2.76 17.10 -2.83
N ILE A 113 3.95 17.09 -2.20
CA ILE A 113 5.01 18.07 -2.46
C ILE A 113 5.49 18.00 -3.92
N PHE A 114 5.61 16.80 -4.47
CA PHE A 114 5.97 16.61 -5.87
C PHE A 114 4.90 17.19 -6.82
N CYS A 115 3.61 16.93 -6.55
CA CYS A 115 2.51 17.49 -7.34
C CYS A 115 2.49 19.01 -7.29
N GLU A 116 2.65 19.62 -6.13
CA GLU A 116 2.77 21.06 -5.97
C GLU A 116 3.94 21.63 -6.77
N GLY A 117 5.10 20.99 -6.70
CA GLY A 117 6.27 21.37 -7.50
C GLY A 117 6.02 21.31 -9.01
N MET A 118 5.30 20.28 -9.47
CA MET A 118 4.93 20.15 -10.89
C MET A 118 3.95 21.25 -11.35
N GLU A 119 3.01 21.65 -10.50
CA GLU A 119 2.10 22.76 -10.78
C GLU A 119 2.85 24.08 -10.95
N VAL A 120 3.80 24.38 -10.06
CA VAL A 120 4.65 25.59 -10.15
C VAL A 120 5.44 25.62 -11.46
N ILE A 121 6.06 24.49 -11.85
CA ILE A 121 6.82 24.39 -13.11
C ILE A 121 5.91 24.57 -14.32
N THR A 122 4.74 23.97 -14.31
CA THR A 122 3.77 24.06 -15.41
C THR A 122 3.26 25.49 -15.58
N HIS A 123 2.97 26.17 -14.47
CA HIS A 123 2.54 27.57 -14.48
C HIS A 123 3.62 28.48 -15.06
N ALA A 124 4.88 28.33 -14.66
CA ALA A 124 6.01 29.10 -15.17
C ALA A 124 6.23 28.90 -16.69
N LYS A 125 6.07 27.68 -17.20
CA LYS A 125 6.16 27.39 -18.64
C LYS A 125 5.06 28.06 -19.44
N ASN A 126 3.83 28.07 -18.93
CA ASN A 126 2.68 28.71 -19.60
C ASN A 126 2.81 30.22 -19.63
N SER A 127 3.30 30.86 -18.58
CA SER A 127 3.54 32.29 -18.49
C SER A 127 4.58 32.76 -19.52
N LYS A 128 5.66 32.03 -19.73
CA LYS A 128 6.68 32.31 -20.74
C LYS A 128 6.13 32.20 -22.18
N ARG A 129 5.29 31.20 -22.45
CA ARG A 129 4.62 31.03 -23.76
C ARG A 129 3.69 32.18 -24.10
N SER A 130 2.98 32.71 -23.12
CA SER A 130 2.07 33.84 -23.31
C SER A 130 2.82 35.15 -23.62
N GLN A 131 3.99 35.34 -23.03
CA GLN A 131 4.84 36.53 -23.29
C GLN A 131 5.49 36.49 -24.69
N SER A 132 5.95 35.32 -25.14
CA SER A 132 6.55 35.17 -26.48
C SER A 132 5.54 35.35 -27.61
N LYS A 133 4.25 35.06 -27.39
CA LYS A 133 3.18 35.30 -28.37
C LYS A 133 2.73 36.77 -28.45
N LYS A 134 3.03 37.61 -27.46
CA LYS A 134 2.70 39.06 -27.46
C LYS A 134 3.82 39.90 -28.02
N ALA A 135 5.02 39.35 -28.23
CA ALA A 135 6.19 40.06 -28.75
C ALA A 135 6.39 39.93 -30.28
N ASN A 136 5.49 39.20 -30.96
CA ASN A 136 5.39 39.05 -32.42
C ASN A 136 4.08 39.67 -32.90
#